data_8248fb0447dd57c0897a80af776a9592
#
_entry.id   8248fb0447dd57c0897a80af776a9592
#
_cell.length_a   1.000
_cell.length_b   1.000
_cell.length_c   1.000
_cell.angle_alpha   90.00
_cell.angle_beta   90.00
_cell.angle_gamma   90.00
#
_symmetry.space_group_name_H-M   'P 1'
#
loop_
_entity.id
_entity.type
_entity.pdbx_description
1 polymer ?
#
loop_
_entity_poly.entity_id
_entity_poly.type
_entity_poly.pdbx_seq_one_letter_code
_entity_poly.pdbx_strand_id
1 'polypeptide(L)'
;MSEIKAKWIAADWGTTHMRAWAIGEEDSVLAFRESNEGMKDLQQNEFEPVLLRLIESWLDDTKVTTVMACGMVGAKQGWVETPYLKTPCVPLDNNQLTTANTHDKRIKVHLVPGVMQHHPADIMRGEETQIAGFINKNLDFNGVVCLPGTHAKWANIKEGQIASFKTFMTGELFGVISSHTLIRHSTSIKGWNQDSFEAGVLEGFKNPGSIASNLFSLRAESIVNDLDRDQARSTLSGLLLGVELNGAQNFWKGNDVTLIGSELLSNNYHQGLKILGGQSQLFSLETATLSGLSSAFRDLNNS
;
A
#
# COMPACT_ATOMS: atom_id res chain seq x y z
N MET A 1 -2.41 -19.57 -29.34
CA MET A 1 -2.92 -19.04 -28.04
C MET A 1 -4.06 -18.12 -28.42
N SER A 2 -5.25 -18.26 -27.80
CA SER A 2 -6.36 -17.35 -28.03
C SER A 2 -5.93 -15.94 -27.61
N GLU A 3 -6.24 -14.95 -28.43
CA GLU A 3 -5.97 -13.55 -28.16
C GLU A 3 -6.78 -13.13 -26.92
N ILE A 4 -6.10 -12.65 -25.87
CA ILE A 4 -6.77 -12.21 -24.65
C ILE A 4 -7.40 -10.84 -24.95
N LYS A 5 -8.72 -10.72 -24.79
CA LYS A 5 -9.44 -9.46 -24.87
C LYS A 5 -10.06 -9.17 -23.52
N ALA A 6 -9.67 -8.06 -22.91
CA ALA A 6 -10.20 -7.64 -21.62
C ALA A 6 -11.61 -7.08 -21.78
N LYS A 7 -12.50 -7.40 -20.82
CA LYS A 7 -13.78 -6.71 -20.64
C LYS A 7 -13.52 -5.30 -20.08
N TRP A 8 -12.64 -5.22 -19.10
CA TRP A 8 -12.09 -4.01 -18.53
C TRP A 8 -10.71 -4.27 -17.93
N ILE A 9 -9.99 -3.23 -17.53
CA ILE A 9 -8.64 -3.32 -16.99
C ILE A 9 -8.59 -2.70 -15.61
N ALA A 10 -8.06 -3.44 -14.64
CA ALA A 10 -7.70 -2.95 -13.33
C ALA A 10 -6.24 -2.46 -13.35
N ALA A 11 -5.95 -1.29 -12.79
CA ALA A 11 -4.61 -0.74 -12.69
C ALA A 11 -4.33 -0.21 -11.27
N ASP A 12 -3.27 -0.70 -10.64
CA ASP A 12 -2.72 -0.16 -9.40
C ASP A 12 -1.39 0.51 -9.72
N TRP A 13 -1.37 1.83 -9.67
CA TRP A 13 -0.24 2.64 -10.09
C TRP A 13 0.36 3.43 -8.94
N GLY A 14 1.34 2.81 -8.30
CA GLY A 14 2.05 3.39 -7.17
C GLY A 14 3.14 4.40 -7.56
N THR A 15 3.93 4.80 -6.56
CA THR A 15 5.05 5.73 -6.74
C THR A 15 6.16 5.15 -7.60
N THR A 16 6.45 3.84 -7.48
CA THR A 16 7.61 3.17 -8.10
C THR A 16 7.24 2.05 -9.07
N HIS A 17 6.01 1.53 -8.98
CA HIS A 17 5.57 0.37 -9.74
C HIS A 17 4.17 0.58 -10.27
N MET A 18 3.88 -0.06 -11.39
CA MET A 18 2.54 -0.19 -11.94
C MET A 18 2.20 -1.66 -12.10
N ARG A 19 0.99 -2.05 -11.72
CA ARG A 19 0.40 -3.37 -11.93
C ARG A 19 -0.89 -3.23 -12.73
N ALA A 20 -1.10 -4.10 -13.70
CA ALA A 20 -2.31 -4.10 -14.52
C ALA A 20 -2.84 -5.54 -14.69
N TRP A 21 -4.15 -5.68 -14.63
CA TRP A 21 -4.85 -6.93 -14.83
C TRP A 21 -5.90 -6.79 -15.94
N ALA A 22 -5.87 -7.70 -16.91
CA ALA A 22 -6.97 -7.87 -17.85
C ALA A 22 -8.08 -8.64 -17.16
N ILE A 23 -9.25 -8.04 -17.03
CA ILE A 23 -10.40 -8.64 -16.36
C ILE A 23 -11.44 -9.08 -17.40
N GLY A 24 -11.91 -10.31 -17.26
CA GLY A 24 -12.95 -10.92 -18.08
C GLY A 24 -14.34 -10.84 -17.45
N GLU A 25 -15.20 -11.79 -17.85
CA GLU A 25 -16.53 -11.95 -17.25
C GLU A 25 -16.39 -12.45 -15.80
N GLU A 26 -17.37 -12.11 -14.98
CA GLU A 26 -17.46 -12.51 -13.56
C GLU A 26 -16.20 -12.13 -12.75
N ASP A 27 -15.56 -11.00 -13.12
CA ASP A 27 -14.32 -10.49 -12.51
C ASP A 27 -13.13 -11.48 -12.59
N SER A 28 -13.14 -12.41 -13.55
CA SER A 28 -12.03 -13.35 -13.76
C SER A 28 -10.77 -12.63 -14.25
N VAL A 29 -9.61 -12.94 -13.65
CA VAL A 29 -8.32 -12.43 -14.11
C VAL A 29 -7.86 -13.24 -15.31
N LEU A 30 -7.77 -12.61 -16.49
CA LEU A 30 -7.34 -13.24 -17.73
C LEU A 30 -5.82 -13.15 -17.94
N ALA A 31 -5.22 -12.03 -17.50
CA ALA A 31 -3.78 -11.79 -17.58
C ALA A 31 -3.34 -10.74 -16.56
N PHE A 32 -2.04 -10.76 -16.25
CA PHE A 32 -1.36 -9.82 -15.36
C PHE A 32 -0.07 -9.33 -16.00
N ARG A 33 0.23 -8.05 -15.82
CA ARG A 33 1.52 -7.44 -16.15
C ARG A 33 1.90 -6.38 -15.13
N GLU A 34 3.19 -6.16 -14.98
CA GLU A 34 3.73 -5.13 -14.12
C GLU A 34 4.89 -4.37 -14.79
N SER A 35 5.16 -3.17 -14.31
CA SER A 35 6.26 -2.31 -14.72
C SER A 35 6.87 -1.60 -13.52
N ASN A 36 8.16 -1.31 -13.59
CA ASN A 36 8.86 -0.45 -12.63
C ASN A 36 8.69 1.05 -12.94
N GLU A 37 7.83 1.40 -13.88
CA GLU A 37 7.53 2.78 -14.27
C GLU A 37 6.41 3.34 -13.39
N GLY A 38 6.76 3.69 -12.14
CA GLY A 38 5.84 4.33 -11.20
C GLY A 38 5.71 5.83 -11.45
N MET A 39 4.75 6.46 -10.77
CA MET A 39 4.41 7.87 -10.93
C MET A 39 5.60 8.83 -10.81
N LYS A 40 6.56 8.54 -9.90
CA LYS A 40 7.68 9.46 -9.60
C LYS A 40 8.61 9.74 -10.80
N ASP A 41 8.68 8.81 -11.75
CA ASP A 41 9.62 8.84 -12.86
C ASP A 41 8.96 9.36 -14.17
N LEU A 42 7.66 9.73 -14.13
CA LEU A 42 6.86 10.08 -15.30
C LEU A 42 6.44 11.54 -15.31
N GLN A 43 6.49 12.13 -16.50
CA GLN A 43 5.80 13.39 -16.81
C GLN A 43 4.35 13.12 -17.20
N GLN A 44 3.49 14.13 -17.10
CA GLN A 44 2.04 13.97 -17.30
C GLN A 44 1.66 13.38 -18.67
N ASN A 45 2.42 13.64 -19.71
CA ASN A 45 2.20 13.12 -21.06
C ASN A 45 2.76 11.70 -21.28
N GLU A 46 3.42 11.10 -20.29
CA GLU A 46 4.03 9.77 -20.40
C GLU A 46 3.15 8.66 -19.82
N PHE A 47 2.14 9.01 -19.02
CA PHE A 47 1.27 8.02 -18.39
C PHE A 47 0.52 7.16 -19.41
N GLU A 48 -0.12 7.76 -20.41
CA GLU A 48 -0.84 7.01 -21.42
C GLU A 48 0.06 6.07 -22.22
N PRO A 49 1.22 6.51 -22.77
CA PRO A 49 2.16 5.61 -23.44
C PRO A 49 2.65 4.45 -22.55
N VAL A 50 2.92 4.70 -21.27
CA VAL A 50 3.33 3.64 -20.32
C VAL A 50 2.20 2.64 -20.13
N LEU A 51 0.97 3.11 -19.90
CA LEU A 51 -0.20 2.25 -19.78
C LEU A 51 -0.37 1.38 -21.03
N LEU A 52 -0.37 1.98 -22.21
CA LEU A 52 -0.59 1.27 -23.48
C LEU A 52 0.47 0.19 -23.71
N ARG A 53 1.75 0.43 -23.42
CA ARG A 53 2.78 -0.62 -23.53
C ARG A 53 2.45 -1.87 -22.72
N LEU A 54 1.78 -1.72 -21.58
CA LEU A 54 1.39 -2.88 -20.76
C LEU A 54 0.15 -3.59 -21.28
N ILE A 55 -0.86 -2.81 -21.72
CA ILE A 55 -2.21 -3.35 -21.92
C ILE A 55 -2.60 -3.53 -23.39
N GLU A 56 -1.83 -3.03 -24.36
CA GLU A 56 -2.23 -2.94 -25.78
C GLU A 56 -2.71 -4.28 -26.36
N SER A 57 -2.05 -5.38 -26.05
CA SER A 57 -2.44 -6.71 -26.54
C SER A 57 -3.76 -7.24 -25.94
N TRP A 58 -4.30 -6.55 -24.93
CA TRP A 58 -5.58 -6.89 -24.29
C TRP A 58 -6.76 -6.05 -24.81
N LEU A 59 -6.45 -4.99 -25.58
CA LEU A 59 -7.46 -4.11 -26.14
C LEU A 59 -8.16 -4.73 -27.34
N ASP A 60 -9.42 -4.35 -27.53
CA ASP A 60 -10.23 -4.68 -28.69
C ASP A 60 -10.34 -3.41 -29.57
N ASP A 61 -9.92 -3.49 -30.82
CA ASP A 61 -9.95 -2.33 -31.73
C ASP A 61 -11.36 -1.87 -32.10
N THR A 62 -12.38 -2.68 -31.78
CA THR A 62 -13.78 -2.41 -32.13
C THR A 62 -14.58 -1.75 -31.01
N LYS A 63 -14.04 -1.66 -29.80
CA LYS A 63 -14.76 -1.11 -28.64
C LYS A 63 -13.82 -0.40 -27.67
N VAL A 64 -14.43 0.51 -26.87
CA VAL A 64 -13.72 1.20 -25.81
C VAL A 64 -13.57 0.29 -24.59
N THR A 65 -12.35 0.06 -24.13
CA THR A 65 -12.03 -0.69 -22.92
C THR A 65 -11.91 0.28 -21.74
N THR A 66 -12.69 0.09 -20.70
CA THR A 66 -12.59 0.87 -19.46
C THR A 66 -11.36 0.43 -18.66
N VAL A 67 -10.58 1.39 -18.20
CA VAL A 67 -9.48 1.19 -17.24
C VAL A 67 -9.87 1.85 -15.92
N MET A 68 -9.93 1.07 -14.85
CA MET A 68 -10.10 1.58 -13.48
C MET A 68 -8.74 1.64 -12.80
N ALA A 69 -8.30 2.83 -12.42
CA ALA A 69 -6.97 3.03 -11.84
C ALA A 69 -7.04 3.57 -10.41
N CYS A 70 -6.20 3.03 -9.51
CA CYS A 70 -5.99 3.54 -8.16
C CYS A 70 -4.52 3.88 -7.90
N GLY A 71 -4.23 4.52 -6.79
CA GLY A 71 -2.89 4.83 -6.34
C GLY A 71 -2.39 6.20 -6.77
N MET A 72 -1.08 6.37 -6.74
CA MET A 72 -0.41 7.66 -6.91
C MET A 72 -0.59 8.30 -8.30
N VAL A 73 -1.10 7.56 -9.28
CA VAL A 73 -1.49 8.10 -10.60
C VAL A 73 -2.53 9.23 -10.48
N GLY A 74 -3.34 9.24 -9.41
CA GLY A 74 -4.31 10.29 -9.09
C GLY A 74 -3.78 11.42 -8.19
N ALA A 75 -2.49 11.45 -7.87
CA ALA A 75 -1.89 12.54 -7.10
C ALA A 75 -1.73 13.82 -7.95
N LYS A 76 -1.47 14.95 -7.30
CA LYS A 76 -1.22 16.24 -7.98
C LYS A 76 -0.10 16.17 -9.03
N GLN A 77 0.91 15.34 -8.79
CA GLN A 77 2.03 15.09 -9.71
C GLN A 77 1.79 13.89 -10.64
N GLY A 78 0.63 13.22 -10.52
CA GLY A 78 0.26 12.07 -11.35
C GLY A 78 -0.33 12.46 -12.70
N TRP A 79 -1.06 11.52 -13.30
CA TRP A 79 -1.69 11.73 -14.61
C TRP A 79 -2.76 12.82 -14.57
N VAL A 80 -3.68 12.71 -13.61
CA VAL A 80 -4.70 13.73 -13.32
C VAL A 80 -5.02 13.72 -11.83
N GLU A 81 -5.09 14.90 -11.22
CA GLU A 81 -5.39 15.03 -9.81
C GLU A 81 -6.84 14.61 -9.52
N THR A 82 -7.01 13.64 -8.62
CA THR A 82 -8.33 13.22 -8.12
C THR A 82 -8.63 13.84 -6.76
N PRO A 83 -9.90 14.07 -6.41
CA PRO A 83 -10.29 14.61 -5.12
C PRO A 83 -9.94 13.66 -3.97
N TYR A 84 -10.16 14.14 -2.74
CA TYR A 84 -10.08 13.35 -1.53
C TYR A 84 -11.45 13.30 -0.84
N LEU A 85 -11.93 12.11 -0.52
CA LEU A 85 -13.05 11.91 0.39
C LEU A 85 -12.63 12.26 1.81
N LYS A 86 -13.53 12.87 2.58
CA LYS A 86 -13.24 13.30 3.97
C LYS A 86 -13.77 12.27 4.94
N THR A 87 -12.93 11.81 5.88
CA THR A 87 -13.36 10.92 6.97
C THR A 87 -14.38 11.61 7.91
N PRO A 88 -15.37 10.85 8.48
CA PRO A 88 -15.72 9.47 8.15
C PRO A 88 -16.34 9.35 6.76
N CYS A 89 -15.94 8.34 5.99
CA CYS A 89 -16.45 8.16 4.63
C CYS A 89 -16.40 6.67 4.21
N VAL A 90 -17.22 6.32 3.22
CA VAL A 90 -17.01 5.09 2.47
C VAL A 90 -15.66 5.16 1.76
N PRO A 91 -14.90 4.05 1.65
CA PRO A 91 -13.56 4.09 1.05
C PRO A 91 -13.54 4.53 -0.41
N LEU A 92 -14.59 4.22 -1.17
CA LEU A 92 -14.75 4.61 -2.57
C LEU A 92 -16.11 5.27 -2.79
N ASP A 93 -16.13 6.32 -3.61
CA ASP A 93 -17.36 7.00 -4.06
C ASP A 93 -17.24 7.26 -5.58
N ASN A 94 -18.04 6.58 -6.35
CA ASN A 94 -18.02 6.67 -7.82
C ASN A 94 -18.45 8.03 -8.36
N ASN A 95 -19.19 8.83 -7.59
CA ASN A 95 -19.51 10.21 -7.95
C ASN A 95 -18.27 11.13 -7.94
N GLN A 96 -17.15 10.65 -7.37
CA GLN A 96 -15.89 11.37 -7.26
C GLN A 96 -14.78 10.80 -8.17
N LEU A 97 -15.13 9.87 -9.08
CA LEU A 97 -14.17 9.38 -10.08
C LEU A 97 -13.73 10.53 -10.99
N THR A 98 -12.45 10.53 -11.34
CA THR A 98 -11.89 11.48 -12.29
C THR A 98 -11.52 10.74 -13.58
N THR A 99 -11.96 11.25 -14.73
CA THR A 99 -11.59 10.69 -16.04
C THR A 99 -10.34 11.37 -16.56
N ALA A 100 -9.29 10.61 -16.88
CA ALA A 100 -8.11 11.12 -17.53
C ALA A 100 -8.38 11.37 -19.03
N ASN A 101 -7.78 12.44 -19.56
CA ASN A 101 -7.78 12.66 -21.00
C ASN A 101 -6.84 11.68 -21.69
N THR A 102 -7.35 10.94 -22.69
CA THR A 102 -6.59 9.98 -23.48
C THR A 102 -6.63 10.34 -24.97
N HIS A 103 -5.52 10.09 -25.66
CA HIS A 103 -5.43 10.21 -27.12
C HIS A 103 -5.93 8.95 -27.82
N ASP A 104 -5.63 7.77 -27.27
CA ASP A 104 -6.10 6.49 -27.78
C ASP A 104 -7.59 6.32 -27.48
N LYS A 105 -8.39 6.17 -28.55
CA LYS A 105 -9.85 6.04 -28.49
C LYS A 105 -10.32 4.67 -28.03
N ARG A 106 -9.42 3.69 -27.94
CA ARG A 106 -9.74 2.33 -27.48
C ARG A 106 -9.81 2.25 -25.96
N ILE A 107 -9.37 3.27 -25.22
CA ILE A 107 -9.39 3.27 -23.76
C ILE A 107 -10.15 4.47 -23.17
N LYS A 108 -10.78 4.22 -22.01
CA LYS A 108 -11.32 5.27 -21.16
C LYS A 108 -10.84 5.02 -19.72
N VAL A 109 -10.02 5.93 -19.20
CA VAL A 109 -9.34 5.74 -17.92
C VAL A 109 -10.06 6.53 -16.83
N HIS A 110 -10.50 5.84 -15.79
CA HIS A 110 -11.10 6.41 -14.60
C HIS A 110 -10.20 6.17 -13.39
N LEU A 111 -9.97 7.22 -12.60
CA LEU A 111 -9.15 7.19 -11.40
C LEU A 111 -10.03 7.34 -10.18
N VAL A 112 -9.79 6.50 -9.18
CA VAL A 112 -10.51 6.58 -7.90
C VAL A 112 -10.00 7.73 -7.04
N PRO A 113 -10.86 8.36 -6.20
CA PRO A 113 -10.45 9.39 -5.25
C PRO A 113 -9.56 8.82 -4.15
N GLY A 114 -8.74 9.67 -3.52
CA GLY A 114 -8.07 9.33 -2.27
C GLY A 114 -8.97 9.56 -1.05
N VAL A 115 -8.42 9.37 0.16
CA VAL A 115 -9.10 9.70 1.42
C VAL A 115 -8.23 10.64 2.24
N MET A 116 -8.85 11.63 2.87
CA MET A 116 -8.20 12.60 3.75
C MET A 116 -8.88 12.68 5.11
N GLN A 117 -8.11 13.07 6.10
CA GLN A 117 -8.54 13.39 7.45
C GLN A 117 -8.04 14.79 7.82
N HIS A 118 -8.88 15.62 8.46
CA HIS A 118 -8.48 16.97 8.83
C HIS A 118 -7.81 17.07 10.21
N HIS A 119 -8.24 16.25 11.16
CA HIS A 119 -7.76 16.33 12.54
C HIS A 119 -7.55 14.93 13.16
N PRO A 120 -6.28 14.52 13.41
CA PRO A 120 -5.06 15.13 12.88
C PRO A 120 -5.02 15.04 11.35
N ALA A 121 -4.32 15.96 10.69
CA ALA A 121 -4.23 15.97 9.24
C ALA A 121 -3.50 14.72 8.73
N ASP A 122 -4.12 13.99 7.81
CA ASP A 122 -3.55 12.78 7.21
C ASP A 122 -4.18 12.50 5.84
N ILE A 123 -3.49 11.74 4.98
CA ILE A 123 -3.97 11.38 3.64
C ILE A 123 -3.57 9.96 3.27
N MET A 124 -4.40 9.30 2.43
CA MET A 124 -4.05 8.05 1.76
C MET A 124 -4.50 8.10 0.30
N ARG A 125 -3.78 7.36 -0.55
CA ARG A 125 -4.12 7.23 -1.97
C ARG A 125 -3.60 5.89 -2.51
N GLY A 126 -4.57 5.01 -2.80
CA GLY A 126 -4.36 3.61 -3.16
C GLY A 126 -4.84 2.65 -2.06
N GLU A 127 -4.53 2.95 -0.81
CA GLU A 127 -4.91 2.13 0.33
C GLU A 127 -6.43 2.12 0.57
N GLU A 128 -7.14 3.21 0.28
CA GLU A 128 -8.61 3.26 0.33
C GLU A 128 -9.27 2.23 -0.60
N THR A 129 -8.67 1.97 -1.76
CA THR A 129 -9.15 0.94 -2.70
C THR A 129 -9.00 -0.46 -2.11
N GLN A 130 -7.89 -0.73 -1.43
CA GLN A 130 -7.64 -2.00 -0.75
C GLN A 130 -8.58 -2.18 0.45
N ILE A 131 -8.84 -1.12 1.22
CA ILE A 131 -9.82 -1.13 2.31
C ILE A 131 -11.22 -1.42 1.77
N ALA A 132 -11.64 -0.76 0.68
CA ALA A 132 -12.93 -1.02 0.03
C ALA A 132 -13.07 -2.49 -0.37
N GLY A 133 -12.05 -3.03 -1.03
CA GLY A 133 -12.05 -4.43 -1.47
C GLY A 133 -12.09 -5.42 -0.32
N PHE A 134 -11.44 -5.13 0.80
CA PHE A 134 -11.53 -5.93 2.01
C PHE A 134 -12.95 -5.87 2.61
N ILE A 135 -13.52 -4.68 2.75
CA ILE A 135 -14.90 -4.48 3.29
C ILE A 135 -15.91 -5.21 2.42
N ASN A 136 -15.80 -5.16 1.09
CA ASN A 136 -16.70 -5.85 0.16
C ASN A 136 -16.71 -7.37 0.35
N LYS A 137 -15.64 -7.95 0.88
CA LYS A 137 -15.54 -9.38 1.22
C LYS A 137 -15.93 -9.68 2.67
N ASN A 138 -16.05 -8.65 3.52
CA ASN A 138 -16.27 -8.76 4.96
C ASN A 138 -17.25 -7.66 5.42
N LEU A 139 -18.50 -7.73 4.98
CA LEU A 139 -19.51 -6.67 5.12
C LEU A 139 -19.79 -6.24 6.57
N ASP A 140 -19.69 -7.17 7.53
CA ASP A 140 -19.95 -6.90 8.94
C ASP A 140 -18.68 -6.52 9.72
N PHE A 141 -17.54 -6.32 9.02
CA PHE A 141 -16.27 -6.03 9.70
C PHE A 141 -16.31 -4.66 10.38
N ASN A 142 -16.03 -4.68 11.68
CA ASN A 142 -15.74 -3.52 12.52
C ASN A 142 -14.44 -3.80 13.26
N GLY A 143 -13.41 -3.00 13.01
CA GLY A 143 -12.08 -3.26 13.56
C GLY A 143 -11.02 -2.41 12.88
N VAL A 144 -9.80 -2.89 12.84
CA VAL A 144 -8.66 -2.16 12.30
C VAL A 144 -8.11 -2.86 11.06
N VAL A 145 -7.92 -2.09 9.99
CA VAL A 145 -7.13 -2.50 8.83
C VAL A 145 -5.78 -1.79 8.91
N CYS A 146 -4.69 -2.56 8.93
CA CYS A 146 -3.34 -2.04 8.81
C CYS A 146 -2.77 -2.41 7.44
N LEU A 147 -2.21 -1.41 6.75
CA LEU A 147 -1.63 -1.57 5.42
C LEU A 147 -0.13 -1.23 5.49
N PRO A 148 0.72 -2.24 5.79
CA PRO A 148 2.18 -2.07 5.79
C PRO A 148 2.72 -1.66 4.42
N GLY A 149 3.57 -0.64 4.38
CA GLY A 149 4.16 -0.14 3.14
C GLY A 149 5.25 0.89 3.40
N THR A 150 5.61 1.67 2.37
CA THR A 150 6.49 2.83 2.52
C THR A 150 5.96 3.78 3.59
N HIS A 151 4.66 4.05 3.54
CA HIS A 151 3.87 4.79 4.52
C HIS A 151 2.77 3.88 5.05
N ALA A 152 3.01 3.22 6.18
CA ALA A 152 2.05 2.30 6.77
C ALA A 152 0.79 3.05 7.22
N LYS A 153 -0.39 2.51 6.95
CA LYS A 153 -1.69 3.07 7.34
C LYS A 153 -2.35 2.18 8.39
N TRP A 154 -2.88 2.80 9.43
CA TRP A 154 -3.74 2.16 10.43
C TRP A 154 -5.11 2.81 10.36
N ALA A 155 -6.11 2.10 9.86
CA ALA A 155 -7.44 2.62 9.62
C ALA A 155 -8.48 1.94 10.53
N ASN A 156 -9.26 2.73 11.27
CA ASN A 156 -10.44 2.27 11.99
C ASN A 156 -11.61 2.14 11.04
N ILE A 157 -12.17 0.95 10.93
CA ILE A 157 -13.35 0.66 10.11
C ILE A 157 -14.55 0.49 11.03
N LYS A 158 -15.62 1.24 10.74
CA LYS A 158 -16.91 1.17 11.44
C LYS A 158 -18.03 1.27 10.42
N GLU A 159 -18.96 0.32 10.45
CA GLU A 159 -20.15 0.33 9.60
C GLU A 159 -19.83 0.54 8.11
N GLY A 160 -18.77 -0.15 7.63
CA GLY A 160 -18.32 -0.04 6.24
C GLY A 160 -17.60 1.27 5.87
N GLN A 161 -17.31 2.15 6.83
CA GLN A 161 -16.64 3.43 6.63
C GLN A 161 -15.23 3.45 7.24
N ILE A 162 -14.35 4.22 6.64
CA ILE A 162 -13.10 4.67 7.27
C ILE A 162 -13.47 5.79 8.26
N ALA A 163 -13.54 5.45 9.54
CA ALA A 163 -13.89 6.40 10.59
C ALA A 163 -12.73 7.37 10.91
N SER A 164 -11.52 6.83 10.96
CA SER A 164 -10.27 7.59 11.16
C SER A 164 -9.08 6.74 10.74
N PHE A 165 -7.92 7.38 10.53
CA PHE A 165 -6.69 6.65 10.26
C PHE A 165 -5.45 7.42 10.72
N LYS A 166 -4.30 6.75 10.73
CA LYS A 166 -2.99 7.31 11.05
C LYS A 166 -1.93 6.69 10.15
N THR A 167 -1.06 7.54 9.62
CA THR A 167 0.07 7.14 8.78
C THR A 167 1.37 7.14 9.57
N PHE A 168 2.22 6.14 9.31
CA PHE A 168 3.59 6.06 9.82
C PHE A 168 4.58 5.90 8.66
N MET A 169 5.68 6.64 8.70
CA MET A 169 6.73 6.62 7.66
C MET A 169 7.74 5.48 7.85
N THR A 170 7.37 4.40 8.48
CA THR A 170 8.28 3.33 8.92
C THR A 170 9.07 2.72 7.77
N GLY A 171 8.42 2.42 6.65
CA GLY A 171 9.07 1.87 5.48
C GLY A 171 10.02 2.87 4.80
N GLU A 172 9.63 4.14 4.70
CA GLU A 172 10.49 5.19 4.14
C GLU A 172 11.71 5.44 5.04
N LEU A 173 11.51 5.55 6.36
CA LEU A 173 12.60 5.71 7.31
C LEU A 173 13.57 4.53 7.24
N PHE A 174 13.07 3.30 7.18
CA PHE A 174 13.92 2.13 6.97
C PHE A 174 14.77 2.25 5.70
N GLY A 175 14.12 2.61 4.58
CA GLY A 175 14.80 2.78 3.29
C GLY A 175 15.89 3.86 3.34
N VAL A 176 15.57 5.04 3.87
CA VAL A 176 16.52 6.16 3.98
C VAL A 176 17.69 5.81 4.93
N ILE A 177 17.37 5.26 6.10
CA ILE A 177 18.40 4.94 7.11
C ILE A 177 19.36 3.86 6.59
N SER A 178 18.83 2.78 6.01
CA SER A 178 19.62 1.67 5.51
C SER A 178 20.41 1.97 4.23
N SER A 179 20.03 3.01 3.46
CA SER A 179 20.65 3.30 2.16
C SER A 179 21.41 4.61 2.09
N HIS A 180 20.97 5.64 2.84
CA HIS A 180 21.49 7.00 2.70
C HIS A 180 22.20 7.57 3.94
N THR A 181 22.21 6.83 5.07
CA THR A 181 22.93 7.25 6.27
C THR A 181 24.24 6.46 6.47
N LEU A 182 25.00 6.77 7.52
CA LEU A 182 26.20 6.00 7.90
C LEU A 182 25.87 4.54 8.27
N ILE A 183 24.64 4.25 8.66
CA ILE A 183 24.18 2.91 9.06
C ILE A 183 24.19 1.95 7.86
N ARG A 184 24.12 2.44 6.62
CA ARG A 184 24.25 1.62 5.39
C ARG A 184 25.49 0.73 5.37
N HIS A 185 26.59 1.16 6.03
CA HIS A 185 27.83 0.40 6.09
C HIS A 185 27.76 -0.78 7.08
N SER A 186 26.79 -0.76 7.98
CA SER A 186 26.61 -1.79 9.01
C SER A 186 25.47 -2.75 8.69
N THR A 187 24.58 -2.43 7.72
CA THR A 187 23.44 -3.28 7.35
C THR A 187 23.68 -4.02 6.03
N SER A 188 23.12 -5.21 5.90
CA SER A 188 23.07 -5.96 4.64
C SER A 188 21.96 -5.45 3.72
N ILE A 189 21.98 -5.86 2.43
CA ILE A 189 20.95 -5.50 1.47
C ILE A 189 19.70 -6.39 1.63
N LYS A 190 19.86 -7.68 1.89
CA LYS A 190 18.76 -8.68 1.84
C LYS A 190 18.72 -9.66 3.02
N GLY A 191 19.76 -9.70 3.86
CA GLY A 191 19.81 -10.68 4.95
C GLY A 191 18.78 -10.44 6.06
N TRP A 192 18.47 -11.49 6.81
CA TRP A 192 17.50 -11.47 7.90
C TRP A 192 17.93 -12.34 9.07
N ASN A 193 17.71 -11.83 10.29
CA ASN A 193 17.87 -12.54 11.54
C ASN A 193 16.66 -12.30 12.43
N GLN A 194 15.89 -13.35 12.69
CA GLN A 194 14.59 -13.26 13.38
C GLN A 194 14.77 -12.77 14.83
N ASP A 195 15.72 -13.31 15.57
CA ASP A 195 15.90 -12.96 16.99
C ASP A 195 16.27 -11.47 17.14
N SER A 196 17.11 -10.97 16.24
CA SER A 196 17.50 -9.55 16.20
C SER A 196 16.34 -8.63 15.85
N PHE A 197 15.44 -9.07 14.95
CA PHE A 197 14.22 -8.35 14.65
C PHE A 197 13.30 -8.28 15.87
N GLU A 198 13.05 -9.40 16.54
CA GLU A 198 12.18 -9.48 17.70
C GLU A 198 12.72 -8.63 18.87
N ALA A 199 14.01 -8.72 19.14
CA ALA A 199 14.67 -7.86 20.13
C ALA A 199 14.53 -6.37 19.79
N GLY A 200 14.67 -6.02 18.51
CA GLY A 200 14.47 -4.67 18.01
C GLY A 200 13.03 -4.18 18.22
N VAL A 201 12.02 -5.02 17.92
CA VAL A 201 10.59 -4.68 18.14
C VAL A 201 10.33 -4.39 19.62
N LEU A 202 10.80 -5.25 20.52
CA LEU A 202 10.62 -5.07 21.96
C LEU A 202 11.29 -3.79 22.46
N GLU A 203 12.51 -3.51 22.04
CA GLU A 203 13.25 -2.30 22.43
C GLU A 203 12.58 -1.03 21.87
N GLY A 204 12.24 -1.00 20.58
CA GLY A 204 11.57 0.14 19.97
C GLY A 204 10.21 0.43 20.58
N PHE A 205 9.45 -0.61 20.93
CA PHE A 205 8.17 -0.49 21.60
C PHE A 205 8.30 0.03 23.03
N LYS A 206 9.22 -0.52 23.80
CA LYS A 206 9.43 -0.16 25.21
C LYS A 206 10.00 1.23 25.39
N ASN A 207 10.96 1.61 24.54
CA ASN A 207 11.76 2.83 24.65
C ASN A 207 11.72 3.68 23.36
N PRO A 208 10.53 4.11 22.86
CA PRO A 208 10.43 4.80 21.56
C PRO A 208 11.21 6.12 21.51
N GLY A 209 11.39 6.80 22.66
CA GLY A 209 12.18 8.02 22.76
C GLY A 209 13.69 7.83 22.58
N SER A 210 14.18 6.59 22.68
CA SER A 210 15.59 6.25 22.51
C SER A 210 15.98 5.91 21.08
N ILE A 211 15.07 6.04 20.12
CA ILE A 211 15.31 5.59 18.74
C ILE A 211 16.57 6.18 18.13
N ALA A 212 16.83 7.48 18.31
CA ALA A 212 17.99 8.15 17.73
C ALA A 212 19.33 7.59 18.26
N SER A 213 19.43 7.28 19.56
CA SER A 213 20.62 6.64 20.15
C SER A 213 20.74 5.18 19.73
N ASN A 214 19.63 4.44 19.70
CA ASN A 214 19.61 3.03 19.30
C ASN A 214 20.05 2.85 17.83
N LEU A 215 19.67 3.78 16.95
CA LEU A 215 20.15 3.79 15.56
C LEU A 215 21.66 3.95 15.48
N PHE A 216 22.27 4.85 16.27
CA PHE A 216 23.73 5.01 16.28
C PHE A 216 24.43 3.80 16.92
N SER A 217 23.79 3.16 17.91
CA SER A 217 24.34 1.93 18.53
C SER A 217 24.55 0.81 17.52
N LEU A 218 23.69 0.67 16.49
CA LEU A 218 23.91 -0.31 15.41
C LEU A 218 25.26 -0.09 14.69
N ARG A 219 25.63 1.17 14.49
CA ARG A 219 26.93 1.50 13.89
C ARG A 219 28.07 1.23 14.86
N ALA A 220 27.90 1.57 16.12
CA ALA A 220 28.92 1.36 17.15
C ALA A 220 29.17 -0.14 17.37
N GLU A 221 28.12 -0.94 17.52
CA GLU A 221 28.19 -2.40 17.67
C GLU A 221 28.88 -3.08 16.49
N SER A 222 28.64 -2.61 15.28
CA SER A 222 29.29 -3.12 14.06
C SER A 222 30.81 -2.84 14.03
N ILE A 223 31.29 -1.80 14.74
CA ILE A 223 32.71 -1.43 14.78
C ILE A 223 33.41 -2.06 15.99
N VAL A 224 32.74 -2.08 17.13
CA VAL A 224 33.35 -2.45 18.41
C VAL A 224 33.24 -3.94 18.69
N ASN A 225 32.10 -4.54 18.31
CA ASN A 225 31.70 -5.90 18.66
C ASN A 225 31.43 -6.79 17.43
N ASP A 226 31.83 -6.33 16.23
CA ASP A 226 31.68 -7.06 14.96
C ASP A 226 30.21 -7.54 14.72
N LEU A 227 29.21 -6.72 15.08
CA LEU A 227 27.80 -7.04 14.86
C LEU A 227 27.57 -7.41 13.40
N ASP A 228 27.00 -8.59 13.17
CA ASP A 228 26.70 -9.09 11.84
C ASP A 228 25.73 -8.17 11.10
N ARG A 229 25.90 -8.04 9.78
CA ARG A 229 25.14 -7.09 8.96
C ARG A 229 23.66 -7.47 8.81
N ASP A 230 23.33 -8.76 8.85
CA ASP A 230 21.95 -9.25 8.79
C ASP A 230 21.25 -9.00 10.12
N GLN A 231 21.96 -9.19 11.24
CA GLN A 231 21.50 -8.83 12.56
C GLN A 231 21.24 -7.31 12.66
N ALA A 232 22.18 -6.48 12.23
CA ALA A 232 22.01 -5.02 12.25
C ALA A 232 20.82 -4.55 11.42
N ARG A 233 20.63 -5.14 10.21
CA ARG A 233 19.46 -4.85 9.35
C ARG A 233 18.16 -5.23 10.05
N SER A 234 18.10 -6.40 10.63
CA SER A 234 16.91 -6.93 11.30
C SER A 234 16.56 -6.14 12.55
N THR A 235 17.58 -5.76 13.34
CA THR A 235 17.41 -4.88 14.51
C THR A 235 16.89 -3.50 14.08
N LEU A 236 17.40 -2.91 13.00
CA LEU A 236 16.88 -1.65 12.44
C LEU A 236 15.39 -1.76 12.10
N SER A 237 15.02 -2.83 11.40
CA SER A 237 13.61 -3.08 11.03
C SER A 237 12.73 -3.24 12.28
N GLY A 238 13.18 -4.02 13.25
CA GLY A 238 12.48 -4.24 14.51
C GLY A 238 12.32 -2.96 15.34
N LEU A 239 13.38 -2.16 15.48
CA LEU A 239 13.34 -0.87 16.21
C LEU A 239 12.30 0.08 15.64
N LEU A 240 12.28 0.26 14.32
CA LEU A 240 11.33 1.15 13.65
C LEU A 240 9.90 0.64 13.76
N LEU A 241 9.69 -0.67 13.56
CA LEU A 241 8.37 -1.28 13.76
C LEU A 241 7.90 -1.17 15.21
N GLY A 242 8.79 -1.41 16.18
CA GLY A 242 8.47 -1.28 17.60
C GLY A 242 7.99 0.14 17.96
N VAL A 243 8.67 1.17 17.44
CA VAL A 243 8.25 2.58 17.62
C VAL A 243 6.88 2.84 16.99
N GLU A 244 6.63 2.31 15.79
CA GLU A 244 5.32 2.41 15.13
C GLU A 244 4.23 1.73 15.97
N LEU A 245 4.45 0.48 16.39
CA LEU A 245 3.48 -0.28 17.19
C LEU A 245 3.19 0.39 18.54
N ASN A 246 4.19 1.06 19.14
CA ASN A 246 3.96 1.90 20.32
C ASN A 246 3.03 3.08 19.99
N GLY A 247 3.29 3.81 18.90
CA GLY A 247 2.47 4.94 18.47
C GLY A 247 1.08 4.57 17.94
N ALA A 248 0.89 3.29 17.58
CA ALA A 248 -0.36 2.72 17.05
C ALA A 248 -1.18 1.94 18.09
N GLN A 249 -0.82 1.96 19.39
CA GLN A 249 -1.49 1.15 20.43
C GLN A 249 -3.02 1.33 20.44
N ASN A 250 -3.51 2.55 20.23
CA ASN A 250 -4.95 2.84 20.21
C ASN A 250 -5.70 2.16 19.05
N PHE A 251 -4.99 1.70 18.03
CA PHE A 251 -5.56 0.95 16.92
C PHE A 251 -5.61 -0.55 17.23
N TRP A 252 -4.48 -1.15 17.59
CA TRP A 252 -4.39 -2.61 17.67
C TRP A 252 -4.66 -3.21 19.05
N LYS A 253 -4.47 -2.44 20.15
CA LYS A 253 -4.63 -3.01 21.49
C LYS A 253 -6.09 -3.25 21.81
N GLY A 254 -6.46 -4.54 21.93
CA GLY A 254 -7.84 -4.94 22.19
C GLY A 254 -8.77 -4.93 20.97
N ASN A 255 -8.21 -4.78 19.77
CA ASN A 255 -8.95 -4.85 18.50
C ASN A 255 -8.41 -5.98 17.63
N ASP A 256 -9.30 -6.51 16.78
CA ASP A 256 -8.91 -7.37 15.68
C ASP A 256 -8.26 -6.54 14.57
N VAL A 257 -7.06 -6.93 14.15
CA VAL A 257 -6.30 -6.24 13.09
C VAL A 257 -6.24 -7.11 11.85
N THR A 258 -6.65 -6.57 10.72
CA THR A 258 -6.39 -7.19 9.41
C THR A 258 -5.22 -6.50 8.73
N LEU A 259 -4.21 -7.29 8.34
CA LEU A 259 -3.00 -6.83 7.65
C LEU A 259 -3.16 -7.04 6.14
N ILE A 260 -3.05 -5.96 5.36
CA ILE A 260 -3.14 -5.98 3.89
C ILE A 260 -1.86 -5.36 3.32
N GLY A 261 -0.96 -6.18 2.78
CA GLY A 261 0.33 -5.71 2.26
C GLY A 261 1.09 -6.82 1.54
N SER A 262 2.34 -6.54 1.16
CA SER A 262 3.20 -7.61 0.66
C SER A 262 3.39 -8.68 1.74
N GLU A 263 3.55 -9.93 1.33
CA GLU A 263 3.68 -11.07 2.23
C GLU A 263 4.78 -10.85 3.29
N LEU A 264 5.94 -10.39 2.86
CA LEU A 264 7.06 -10.13 3.76
C LEU A 264 6.73 -9.08 4.83
N LEU A 265 6.17 -7.92 4.43
CA LEU A 265 5.85 -6.86 5.37
C LEU A 265 4.71 -7.26 6.30
N SER A 266 3.65 -7.88 5.77
CA SER A 266 2.53 -8.33 6.57
C SER A 266 2.95 -9.37 7.61
N ASN A 267 3.86 -10.29 7.26
CA ASN A 267 4.42 -11.25 8.20
C ASN A 267 5.24 -10.58 9.31
N ASN A 268 6.07 -9.57 8.97
CA ASN A 268 6.83 -8.83 9.99
C ASN A 268 5.91 -8.09 10.96
N TYR A 269 4.84 -7.45 10.47
CA TYR A 269 3.83 -6.80 11.32
C TYR A 269 3.06 -7.80 12.17
N HIS A 270 2.68 -8.95 11.60
CA HIS A 270 2.03 -10.03 12.32
C HIS A 270 2.90 -10.53 13.49
N GLN A 271 4.19 -10.79 13.23
CA GLN A 271 5.14 -11.18 14.28
C GLN A 271 5.34 -10.08 15.33
N GLY A 272 5.50 -8.83 14.90
CA GLY A 272 5.64 -7.70 15.82
C GLY A 272 4.43 -7.54 16.74
N LEU A 273 3.22 -7.64 16.22
CA LEU A 273 1.99 -7.62 17.00
C LEU A 273 1.91 -8.80 17.96
N LYS A 274 2.20 -10.01 17.48
CA LYS A 274 2.17 -11.25 18.28
C LYS A 274 3.11 -11.18 19.48
N ILE A 275 4.33 -10.70 19.31
CA ILE A 275 5.32 -10.53 20.39
C ILE A 275 4.79 -9.58 21.47
N LEU A 276 4.02 -8.57 21.09
CA LEU A 276 3.44 -7.58 21.99
C LEU A 276 2.06 -7.98 22.55
N GLY A 277 1.60 -9.21 22.25
CA GLY A 277 0.31 -9.72 22.70
C GLY A 277 -0.90 -9.24 21.89
N GLY A 278 -0.67 -8.61 20.73
CA GLY A 278 -1.70 -8.25 19.77
C GLY A 278 -2.13 -9.44 18.90
N GLN A 279 -3.32 -9.33 18.32
CA GLN A 279 -3.86 -10.33 17.39
C GLN A 279 -4.00 -9.71 16.01
N SER A 280 -3.68 -10.48 14.97
CA SER A 280 -3.87 -10.03 13.60
C SER A 280 -4.07 -11.22 12.65
N GLN A 281 -4.76 -10.93 11.55
CA GLN A 281 -4.93 -11.85 10.43
C GLN A 281 -4.40 -11.23 9.15
N LEU A 282 -3.99 -12.07 8.21
CA LEU A 282 -3.49 -11.64 6.91
C LEU A 282 -4.62 -11.67 5.88
N PHE A 283 -4.66 -10.67 5.00
CA PHE A 283 -5.56 -10.65 3.85
C PHE A 283 -4.75 -10.33 2.58
N SER A 284 -5.10 -10.97 1.47
CA SER A 284 -4.38 -10.82 0.21
C SER A 284 -4.48 -9.38 -0.33
N LEU A 285 -3.33 -8.75 -0.55
CA LEU A 285 -3.22 -7.43 -1.18
C LEU A 285 -3.86 -7.40 -2.58
N GLU A 286 -3.58 -8.43 -3.39
CA GLU A 286 -4.14 -8.53 -4.74
C GLU A 286 -5.66 -8.69 -4.72
N THR A 287 -6.17 -9.58 -3.86
CA THR A 287 -7.61 -9.75 -3.68
C THR A 287 -8.28 -8.47 -3.21
N ALA A 288 -7.67 -7.74 -2.28
CA ALA A 288 -8.17 -6.45 -1.81
C ALA A 288 -8.22 -5.42 -2.94
N THR A 289 -7.11 -5.25 -3.68
CA THR A 289 -7.01 -4.30 -4.78
C THR A 289 -8.04 -4.60 -5.88
N LEU A 290 -8.10 -5.83 -6.34
CA LEU A 290 -9.01 -6.25 -7.41
C LEU A 290 -10.47 -6.13 -6.99
N SER A 291 -10.83 -6.56 -5.77
CA SER A 291 -12.20 -6.43 -5.26
C SER A 291 -12.64 -4.96 -5.14
N GLY A 292 -11.75 -4.06 -4.73
CA GLY A 292 -12.03 -2.62 -4.68
C GLY A 292 -12.26 -2.02 -6.07
N LEU A 293 -11.36 -2.28 -7.02
CA LEU A 293 -11.49 -1.80 -8.40
C LEU A 293 -12.70 -2.42 -9.13
N SER A 294 -13.02 -3.72 -8.89
CA SER A 294 -14.21 -4.36 -9.43
C SER A 294 -15.51 -3.72 -8.92
N SER A 295 -15.54 -3.32 -7.64
CA SER A 295 -16.68 -2.58 -7.11
C SER A 295 -16.85 -1.24 -7.82
N ALA A 296 -15.78 -0.46 -7.94
CA ALA A 296 -15.81 0.81 -8.64
C ALA A 296 -16.24 0.67 -10.12
N PHE A 297 -15.77 -0.38 -10.81
CA PHE A 297 -16.17 -0.66 -12.19
C PHE A 297 -17.66 -1.01 -12.32
N ARG A 298 -18.18 -1.87 -11.42
CA ARG A 298 -19.61 -2.25 -11.44
C ARG A 298 -20.53 -1.06 -11.20
N ASP A 299 -20.20 -0.24 -10.21
CA ASP A 299 -21.02 0.92 -9.86
C ASP A 299 -21.00 1.99 -10.97
N LEU A 300 -19.84 2.16 -11.67
CA LEU A 300 -19.76 3.05 -12.84
C LEU A 300 -20.71 2.62 -13.98
N ASN A 301 -20.95 1.32 -14.16
CA ASN A 301 -21.82 0.80 -15.21
C ASN A 301 -23.32 0.76 -14.81
N ASN A 302 -23.62 0.94 -13.51
CA ASN A 302 -24.98 0.96 -12.99
C ASN A 302 -25.52 2.40 -12.80
N SER A 303 -24.66 3.42 -13.00
CA SER A 303 -24.96 4.86 -12.93
C SER A 303 -25.28 5.43 -14.31
#